data_d6d0d87924118d87dacd7dbad152359e
#
_entry.id   d6d0d87924118d87dacd7dbad152359e
#
_cell.length_a   1.000
_cell.length_b   1.000
_cell.length_c   1.000
_cell.angle_alpha   90.00
_cell.angle_beta   90.00
_cell.angle_gamma   90.00
#
_symmetry.space_group_name_H-M   'P 1'
#
loop_
_entity.id
_entity.type
_entity.pdbx_description
1 polymer ?
#
loop_
_entity_poly.entity_id
_entity_poly.type
_entity_poly.pdbx_seq_one_letter_code
_entity_poly.pdbx_strand_id
1 'polypeptide(L)'
;MLKFASVTLLLLAPATVARASDQPLPLVRFQGCYDGDTCTTTDAEKVRLACIDAPDIAKRQRFRATRMSPTSYENSSFERSADNLRVLVSGRLVGIRRITTDRYGRTVAELFIDDKNVGQQQVLNGYAVISREHAWQCAWSARS
;
A
#
# COMPACT_ATOMS: atom_id res chain seq x y z
N MET A 1 -26.22 -67.14 23.56
CA MET A 1 -26.66 -65.74 23.36
C MET A 1 -25.42 -64.85 23.16
N LEU A 2 -25.06 -64.60 21.90
CA LEU A 2 -23.92 -63.73 21.57
C LEU A 2 -24.44 -62.30 21.41
N LYS A 3 -23.94 -61.36 22.24
CA LYS A 3 -24.25 -59.92 22.12
C LYS A 3 -23.21 -59.29 21.23
N PHE A 4 -23.61 -58.85 20.01
CA PHE A 4 -22.79 -58.06 19.14
C PHE A 4 -22.82 -56.61 19.63
N ALA A 5 -21.68 -56.09 20.08
CA ALA A 5 -21.49 -54.68 20.38
C ALA A 5 -21.19 -53.94 19.05
N SER A 6 -22.10 -53.06 18.65
CA SER A 6 -21.92 -52.19 17.49
C SER A 6 -21.00 -51.04 17.87
N VAL A 7 -19.79 -50.98 17.32
CA VAL A 7 -18.88 -49.87 17.49
C VAL A 7 -19.18 -48.83 16.39
N THR A 8 -19.78 -47.72 16.77
CA THR A 8 -20.03 -46.60 15.89
C THR A 8 -18.75 -45.75 15.78
N LEU A 9 -18.07 -45.85 14.65
CA LEU A 9 -16.88 -45.04 14.34
C LEU A 9 -17.32 -43.63 13.92
N LEU A 10 -17.11 -42.65 14.81
CA LEU A 10 -17.38 -41.25 14.56
C LEU A 10 -16.23 -40.65 13.71
N LEU A 11 -16.46 -40.47 12.40
CA LEU A 11 -15.52 -39.80 11.50
C LEU A 11 -15.54 -38.29 11.78
N LEU A 12 -14.52 -37.79 12.49
CA LEU A 12 -14.26 -36.34 12.58
C LEU A 12 -13.73 -35.88 11.23
N ALA A 13 -14.52 -35.11 10.49
CA ALA A 13 -14.04 -34.39 9.31
C ALA A 13 -13.10 -33.23 9.77
N PRO A 14 -11.92 -33.06 9.15
CA PRO A 14 -11.07 -31.93 9.48
C PRO A 14 -11.76 -30.63 9.04
N ALA A 15 -11.97 -29.71 9.99
CA ALA A 15 -12.44 -28.37 9.69
C ALA A 15 -11.32 -27.65 8.92
N THR A 16 -11.55 -27.42 7.64
CA THR A 16 -10.67 -26.58 6.80
C THR A 16 -10.82 -25.16 7.26
N VAL A 17 -9.84 -24.68 8.04
CA VAL A 17 -9.74 -23.28 8.41
C VAL A 17 -9.37 -22.51 7.15
N ALA A 18 -10.36 -21.91 6.48
CA ALA A 18 -10.14 -20.99 5.39
C ALA A 18 -9.27 -19.83 5.90
N ARG A 19 -8.05 -19.72 5.36
CA ARG A 19 -7.18 -18.57 5.63
C ARG A 19 -7.86 -17.32 5.08
N ALA A 20 -8.04 -16.31 5.94
CA ALA A 20 -8.64 -15.02 5.60
C ALA A 20 -7.85 -14.22 4.53
N SER A 21 -6.76 -14.78 3.98
CA SER A 21 -5.88 -14.16 2.99
C SER A 21 -6.20 -14.52 1.53
N ASP A 22 -7.20 -15.36 1.27
CA ASP A 22 -7.45 -15.91 -0.08
C ASP A 22 -8.57 -15.19 -0.85
N GLN A 23 -9.07 -14.08 -0.31
CA GLN A 23 -10.05 -13.23 -1.00
C GLN A 23 -9.31 -12.30 -1.97
N PRO A 24 -9.75 -12.21 -3.25
CA PRO A 24 -9.15 -11.29 -4.20
C PRO A 24 -9.32 -9.85 -3.70
N LEU A 25 -8.27 -9.03 -3.86
CA LEU A 25 -8.32 -7.64 -3.46
C LEU A 25 -9.34 -6.87 -4.31
N PRO A 26 -10.08 -5.92 -3.69
CA PRO A 26 -10.86 -4.96 -4.46
C PRO A 26 -9.99 -4.25 -5.49
N LEU A 27 -10.54 -3.97 -6.67
CA LEU A 27 -9.83 -3.31 -7.76
C LEU A 27 -10.30 -1.86 -7.89
N VAL A 28 -9.35 -0.94 -8.02
CA VAL A 28 -9.61 0.49 -8.24
C VAL A 28 -8.83 1.01 -9.45
N ARG A 29 -9.25 2.15 -9.98
CA ARG A 29 -8.50 2.94 -10.97
C ARG A 29 -8.13 4.28 -10.35
N PHE A 30 -6.98 4.82 -10.74
CA PHE A 30 -6.53 6.12 -10.31
C PHE A 30 -6.69 7.15 -11.42
N GLN A 31 -7.21 8.34 -11.06
CA GLN A 31 -7.26 9.49 -11.96
C GLN A 31 -5.95 10.28 -11.96
N GLY A 32 -5.15 10.21 -10.88
CA GLY A 32 -3.87 10.88 -10.78
C GLY A 32 -3.20 10.70 -9.43
N CYS A 33 -1.90 11.02 -9.37
CA CYS A 33 -1.12 11.04 -8.15
C CYS A 33 -0.55 12.43 -7.93
N TYR A 34 -0.65 12.92 -6.70
CA TYR A 34 -0.22 14.24 -6.30
C TYR A 34 1.30 14.29 -6.07
N ASP A 35 1.82 13.27 -5.41
CA ASP A 35 3.22 13.06 -5.08
C ASP A 35 3.59 11.58 -5.23
N GLY A 36 4.76 11.18 -4.71
CA GLY A 36 5.25 9.80 -4.86
C GLY A 36 4.61 8.78 -3.91
N ASP A 37 3.68 9.18 -3.06
CA ASP A 37 2.98 8.28 -2.14
C ASP A 37 1.48 8.57 -1.97
N THR A 38 0.91 9.52 -2.72
CA THR A 38 -0.51 9.89 -2.60
C THR A 38 -1.18 10.00 -3.97
N CYS A 39 -2.25 9.24 -4.17
CA CYS A 39 -3.05 9.23 -5.38
C CYS A 39 -4.53 9.41 -5.08
N THR A 40 -5.32 9.76 -6.10
CA THR A 40 -6.78 9.84 -6.02
C THR A 40 -7.38 8.84 -7.00
N THR A 41 -8.34 8.04 -6.54
CA THR A 41 -9.07 7.11 -7.40
C THR A 41 -10.07 7.84 -8.29
N THR A 42 -10.58 7.14 -9.31
CA THR A 42 -11.67 7.68 -10.16
C THR A 42 -12.95 8.00 -9.38
N ASP A 43 -13.15 7.36 -8.22
CA ASP A 43 -14.28 7.62 -7.31
C ASP A 43 -13.95 8.68 -6.25
N ALA A 44 -12.90 9.48 -6.49
CA ALA A 44 -12.44 10.57 -5.62
C ALA A 44 -11.91 10.15 -4.23
N GLU A 45 -11.65 8.87 -4.00
CA GLU A 45 -10.99 8.40 -2.78
C GLU A 45 -9.51 8.82 -2.79
N LYS A 46 -9.07 9.53 -1.76
CA LYS A 46 -7.64 9.87 -1.57
C LYS A 46 -6.93 8.73 -0.87
N VAL A 47 -5.93 8.16 -1.53
CA VAL A 47 -5.18 7.02 -1.06
C VAL A 47 -3.72 7.41 -0.81
N ARG A 48 -3.26 7.23 0.42
CA ARG A 48 -1.84 7.31 0.80
C ARG A 48 -1.26 5.91 0.84
N LEU A 49 -0.16 5.69 0.12
CA LEU A 49 0.55 4.43 0.13
C LEU A 49 1.12 4.18 1.54
N ALA A 50 0.82 3.00 2.07
CA ALA A 50 1.31 2.59 3.38
C ALA A 50 2.82 2.35 3.38
N CYS A 51 3.45 2.51 4.54
CA CYS A 51 4.81 2.07 4.86
C CYS A 51 5.95 2.82 4.17
N ILE A 52 5.65 3.79 3.31
CA ILE A 52 6.66 4.58 2.60
C ILE A 52 6.49 6.07 2.85
N ASP A 53 7.58 6.81 2.68
CA ASP A 53 7.60 8.26 2.60
C ASP A 53 8.28 8.68 1.30
N ALA A 54 7.57 9.42 0.47
CA ALA A 54 8.10 10.06 -0.73
C ALA A 54 8.52 11.52 -0.46
N PRO A 55 9.34 12.13 -1.32
CA PRO A 55 9.60 13.56 -1.27
C PRO A 55 8.29 14.38 -1.33
N ASP A 56 8.08 15.30 -0.37
CA ASP A 56 6.83 16.02 -0.16
C ASP A 56 6.97 17.52 -0.44
N ILE A 57 5.95 18.09 -1.12
CA ILE A 57 5.82 19.54 -1.36
C ILE A 57 5.73 20.31 -0.04
N ALA A 58 5.13 19.79 1.02
CA ALA A 58 5.02 20.48 2.30
C ALA A 58 6.38 20.70 2.96
N LYS A 59 7.31 19.75 2.83
CA LYS A 59 8.72 19.96 3.23
C LYS A 59 9.35 21.07 2.42
N ARG A 60 9.11 21.13 1.11
CA ARG A 60 9.56 22.20 0.21
C ARG A 60 9.08 23.59 0.64
N GLN A 61 7.81 23.74 1.04
CA GLN A 61 7.25 25.02 1.48
C GLN A 61 7.85 25.49 2.82
N ARG A 62 8.16 24.58 3.74
CA ARG A 62 8.85 24.91 5.00
C ARG A 62 10.27 25.43 4.74
N PHE A 63 11.01 24.84 3.80
CA PHE A 63 12.33 25.33 3.40
C PHE A 63 12.27 26.71 2.73
N ARG A 64 11.24 27.01 1.94
CA ARG A 64 11.01 28.36 1.38
C ARG A 64 10.78 29.41 2.47
N ALA A 65 10.03 29.07 3.51
CA ALA A 65 9.78 29.97 4.63
C ALA A 65 11.05 30.29 5.44
N THR A 66 12.08 29.44 5.39
CA THR A 66 13.38 29.62 6.08
C THR A 66 14.46 30.26 5.20
N ARG A 67 14.11 30.90 4.08
CA ARG A 67 15.04 31.54 3.11
C ARG A 67 16.04 30.59 2.42
N MET A 68 15.90 29.30 2.53
CA MET A 68 16.65 28.35 1.72
C MET A 68 15.84 28.04 0.47
N SER A 69 16.31 28.47 -0.70
CA SER A 69 15.73 28.03 -1.97
C SER A 69 15.91 26.52 -2.07
N PRO A 70 14.82 25.77 -2.40
CA PRO A 70 14.96 24.34 -2.68
C PRO A 70 15.97 24.17 -3.81
N THR A 71 16.91 23.25 -3.65
CA THR A 71 17.84 22.95 -4.72
C THR A 71 17.06 22.38 -5.92
N SER A 72 17.59 22.56 -7.12
CA SER A 72 17.02 21.96 -8.33
C SER A 72 16.92 20.42 -8.20
N TYR A 73 17.76 19.82 -7.38
CA TYR A 73 17.74 18.39 -7.06
C TYR A 73 16.49 17.99 -6.26
N GLU A 74 16.10 18.75 -5.24
CA GLU A 74 14.89 18.45 -4.43
C GLU A 74 13.61 18.57 -5.25
N ASN A 75 13.52 19.57 -6.15
CA ASN A 75 12.42 19.71 -7.08
C ASN A 75 12.34 18.51 -8.03
N SER A 76 13.50 18.10 -8.57
CA SER A 76 13.54 16.96 -9.50
C SER A 76 13.20 15.62 -8.82
N SER A 77 13.59 15.42 -7.55
CA SER A 77 13.28 14.19 -6.82
C SER A 77 11.78 14.04 -6.53
N PHE A 78 11.11 15.14 -6.15
CA PHE A 78 9.66 15.17 -5.96
C PHE A 78 8.91 14.81 -7.25
N GLU A 79 9.23 15.49 -8.35
CA GLU A 79 8.59 15.28 -9.64
C GLU A 79 8.80 13.84 -10.14
N ARG A 80 10.04 13.34 -10.10
CA ARG A 80 10.35 11.96 -10.49
C ARG A 80 9.62 10.93 -9.67
N SER A 81 9.49 11.15 -8.36
CA SER A 81 8.77 10.24 -7.47
C SER A 81 7.28 10.19 -7.82
N ALA A 82 6.65 11.37 -8.03
CA ALA A 82 5.27 11.46 -8.47
C ALA A 82 5.05 10.83 -9.85
N ASP A 83 5.95 11.11 -10.81
CA ASP A 83 5.86 10.58 -12.18
C ASP A 83 6.03 9.05 -12.19
N ASN A 84 6.97 8.51 -11.43
CA ASN A 84 7.12 7.05 -11.32
C ASN A 84 5.84 6.40 -10.78
N LEU A 85 5.23 6.97 -9.73
CA LEU A 85 3.98 6.45 -9.20
C LEU A 85 2.85 6.51 -10.23
N ARG A 86 2.73 7.63 -10.96
CA ARG A 86 1.75 7.77 -12.06
C ARG A 86 1.95 6.68 -13.11
N VAL A 87 3.17 6.45 -13.56
CA VAL A 87 3.48 5.40 -14.56
C VAL A 87 3.09 4.02 -14.06
N LEU A 88 3.30 3.72 -12.77
CA LEU A 88 2.94 2.44 -12.20
C LEU A 88 1.43 2.19 -12.21
N VAL A 89 0.61 3.20 -11.87
CA VAL A 89 -0.84 3.00 -11.65
C VAL A 89 -1.74 3.45 -12.81
N SER A 90 -1.26 4.30 -13.72
CA SER A 90 -2.10 4.89 -14.78
C SER A 90 -2.64 3.84 -15.74
N GLY A 91 -3.95 3.94 -16.02
CA GLY A 91 -4.65 3.09 -16.98
C GLY A 91 -4.82 1.64 -16.52
N ARG A 92 -4.42 1.30 -15.31
CA ARG A 92 -4.46 -0.08 -14.78
C ARG A 92 -5.57 -0.27 -13.76
N LEU A 93 -6.03 -1.52 -13.61
CA LEU A 93 -6.76 -1.97 -12.45
C LEU A 93 -5.74 -2.35 -11.36
N VAL A 94 -5.87 -1.71 -10.21
CA VAL A 94 -4.94 -1.82 -9.08
C VAL A 94 -5.66 -2.48 -7.92
N GLY A 95 -5.10 -3.56 -7.39
CA GLY A 95 -5.58 -4.20 -6.17
C GLY A 95 -5.29 -3.28 -4.97
N ILE A 96 -6.29 -3.04 -4.12
CA ILE A 96 -6.14 -2.19 -2.94
C ILE A 96 -6.40 -2.97 -1.66
N ARG A 97 -5.44 -2.95 -0.75
CA ARG A 97 -5.60 -3.42 0.63
C ARG A 97 -5.64 -2.22 1.57
N ARG A 98 -6.84 -1.81 1.96
CA ARG A 98 -7.03 -0.71 2.91
C ARG A 98 -6.63 -1.15 4.31
N ILE A 99 -5.84 -0.33 5.00
CA ILE A 99 -5.32 -0.61 6.35
C ILE A 99 -6.04 0.25 7.37
N THR A 100 -6.07 1.57 7.15
CA THR A 100 -6.67 2.55 8.07
C THR A 100 -7.00 3.85 7.33
N THR A 101 -7.53 4.82 8.06
CA THR A 101 -7.71 6.20 7.61
C THR A 101 -6.83 7.11 8.45
N ASP A 102 -6.11 8.02 7.83
CA ASP A 102 -5.26 8.97 8.55
C ASP A 102 -6.06 10.19 9.06
N ARG A 103 -5.38 11.03 9.85
CA ARG A 103 -5.98 12.26 10.44
C ARG A 103 -6.45 13.29 9.41
N TYR A 104 -6.05 13.15 8.15
CA TYR A 104 -6.45 14.02 7.04
C TYR A 104 -7.60 13.43 6.21
N GLY A 105 -8.14 12.28 6.61
CA GLY A 105 -9.22 11.58 5.91
C GLY A 105 -8.75 10.79 4.68
N ARG A 106 -7.45 10.56 4.50
CA ARG A 106 -6.93 9.72 3.41
C ARG A 106 -6.99 8.26 3.82
N THR A 107 -7.35 7.39 2.89
CA THR A 107 -7.21 5.94 3.08
C THR A 107 -5.73 5.57 3.01
N VAL A 108 -5.20 4.98 4.07
CA VAL A 108 -3.85 4.38 4.09
C VAL A 108 -3.98 2.96 3.58
N ALA A 109 -3.28 2.62 2.50
CA ALA A 109 -3.42 1.33 1.84
C ALA A 109 -2.13 0.84 1.19
N GLU A 110 -2.02 -0.48 1.04
CA GLU A 110 -1.11 -1.11 0.10
C GLU A 110 -1.79 -1.26 -1.26
N LEU A 111 -1.05 -1.01 -2.33
CA LEU A 111 -1.48 -1.15 -3.71
C LEU A 111 -0.71 -2.26 -4.39
N PHE A 112 -1.39 -3.02 -5.25
CA PHE A 112 -0.80 -4.18 -5.93
C PHE A 112 -1.13 -4.18 -7.42
N ILE A 113 -0.12 -4.42 -8.24
CA ILE A 113 -0.23 -4.62 -9.69
C ILE A 113 0.60 -5.85 -10.04
N ASP A 114 -0.03 -6.84 -10.70
CA ASP A 114 0.62 -8.10 -11.06
C ASP A 114 1.35 -8.74 -9.86
N ASP A 115 0.66 -8.81 -8.72
CA ASP A 115 1.15 -9.32 -7.42
C ASP A 115 2.34 -8.56 -6.81
N LYS A 116 2.74 -7.44 -7.41
CA LYS A 116 3.82 -6.58 -6.89
C LYS A 116 3.25 -5.42 -6.09
N ASN A 117 3.80 -5.20 -4.91
CA ASN A 117 3.46 -4.06 -4.06
C ASN A 117 4.02 -2.77 -4.67
N VAL A 118 3.14 -1.81 -4.99
CA VAL A 118 3.50 -0.54 -5.64
C VAL A 118 4.41 0.32 -4.74
N GLY A 119 4.13 0.36 -3.43
CA GLY A 119 4.98 1.09 -2.47
C GLY A 119 6.39 0.52 -2.41
N GLN A 120 6.51 -0.81 -2.41
CA GLN A 120 7.81 -1.47 -2.48
C GLN A 120 8.55 -1.17 -3.79
N GLN A 121 7.84 -1.09 -4.92
CA GLN A 121 8.45 -0.70 -6.20
C GLN A 121 8.96 0.75 -6.16
N GLN A 122 8.25 1.68 -5.52
CA GLN A 122 8.73 3.06 -5.31
C GLN A 122 10.05 3.08 -4.54
N VAL A 123 10.18 2.27 -3.49
CA VAL A 123 11.42 2.16 -2.70
C VAL A 123 12.54 1.52 -3.52
N LEU A 124 12.28 0.40 -4.21
CA LEU A 124 13.27 -0.30 -5.03
C LEU A 124 13.79 0.57 -6.18
N ASN A 125 12.94 1.42 -6.75
CA ASN A 125 13.33 2.35 -7.80
C ASN A 125 14.01 3.62 -7.27
N GLY A 126 14.16 3.78 -5.95
CA GLY A 126 14.82 4.93 -5.33
C GLY A 126 13.97 6.20 -5.29
N TYR A 127 12.64 6.09 -5.45
CA TYR A 127 11.70 7.22 -5.45
C TYR A 127 10.97 7.44 -4.14
N ALA A 128 11.12 6.53 -3.18
CA ALA A 128 10.61 6.65 -1.82
C ALA A 128 11.56 5.94 -0.84
N VAL A 129 11.36 6.18 0.44
CA VAL A 129 12.03 5.45 1.52
C VAL A 129 11.00 4.73 2.39
N ILE A 130 11.43 3.70 3.11
CA ILE A 130 10.57 3.05 4.11
C ILE A 130 10.33 4.05 5.24
N SER A 131 9.05 4.27 5.59
CA SER A 131 8.66 5.18 6.67
C SER A 131 9.07 4.59 8.02
N ARG A 132 9.87 5.34 8.77
CA ARG A 132 10.31 4.91 10.12
C ARG A 132 9.15 4.74 11.09
N GLU A 133 8.10 5.55 10.94
CA GLU A 133 6.95 5.57 11.84
C GLU A 133 5.92 4.49 11.49
N HIS A 134 5.84 4.09 10.21
CA HIS A 134 4.75 3.29 9.69
C HIS A 134 5.19 1.95 9.04
N ALA A 135 6.49 1.62 9.09
CA ALA A 135 7.03 0.38 8.50
C ALA A 135 6.29 -0.89 8.97
N TRP A 136 5.81 -0.89 10.19
CA TRP A 136 5.08 -2.00 10.81
C TRP A 136 3.75 -2.34 10.13
N GLN A 137 3.18 -1.42 9.35
CA GLN A 137 1.90 -1.63 8.65
C GLN A 137 1.99 -2.63 7.49
N CYS A 138 3.19 -2.88 6.97
CA CYS A 138 3.40 -3.78 5.83
C CYS A 138 4.39 -4.89 6.16
N ALA A 139 4.05 -6.10 5.78
CA ALA A 139 4.87 -7.27 6.06
C ALA A 139 6.27 -7.21 5.41
N TRP A 140 6.39 -6.54 4.25
CA TRP A 140 7.64 -6.43 3.51
C TRP A 140 8.60 -5.39 4.11
N SER A 141 8.09 -4.32 4.73
CA SER A 141 8.90 -3.22 5.31
C SER A 141 9.21 -3.41 6.79
N ALA A 142 8.45 -4.22 7.50
CA ALA A 142 8.68 -4.49 8.92
C ALA A 142 9.95 -5.31 9.21
N ARG A 143 10.56 -5.90 8.18
CA ARG A 143 11.76 -6.76 8.27
C ARG A 143 13.03 -6.11 7.68
N SER A 144 12.95 -4.85 7.30
CA SER A 144 14.05 -4.10 6.65
C SER A 144 14.89 -3.35 7.65
#